data_d5a8d7d7ba4b53f5dcb4c9e14f444e3e
#
_entry.id   d5a8d7d7ba4b53f5dcb4c9e14f444e3e
#
_cell.length_a   1.000
_cell.length_b   1.000
_cell.length_c   1.000
_cell.angle_alpha   90.00
_cell.angle_beta   90.00
_cell.angle_gamma   90.00
#
_symmetry.space_group_name_H-M   'P 1'
#
loop_
_entity.id
_entity.type
_entity.pdbx_description
1 polymer ?
#
loop_
_entity_poly.entity_id
_entity_poly.type
_entity_poly.pdbx_seq_one_letter_code
_entity_poly.pdbx_strand_id
1 'polypeptide(L)'
;MKKFTLNREFFVRHLGVTLMMAGLGCWFVFDGAVTYPKMDAVEFCEKHHKSLENPEREKTEAIKRQYQFASIAFIAALAIGCHLLKVRGESLVWDDEKMIGSLTFGKEARFADVKDVDRRLWDKKDILYVTMNDGRRITIDAWHHPEAKELVEKLKG
;
A
#
# COMPACT_ATOMS: atom_id res chain seq x y z
N MET A 1 -11.45 -24.34 -14.15
CA MET A 1 -10.42 -23.35 -13.74
C MET A 1 -11.10 -22.13 -13.15
N LYS A 2 -10.74 -21.75 -11.95
CA LYS A 2 -11.18 -20.52 -11.29
C LYS A 2 -10.05 -19.51 -11.31
N LYS A 3 -10.37 -18.21 -11.43
CA LYS A 3 -9.41 -17.11 -11.48
C LYS A 3 -9.69 -16.15 -10.33
N PHE A 4 -8.65 -15.71 -9.63
CA PHE A 4 -8.77 -14.65 -8.63
C PHE A 4 -9.04 -13.31 -9.30
N THR A 5 -9.92 -12.55 -8.68
CA THR A 5 -10.19 -11.15 -9.04
C THR A 5 -9.71 -10.24 -7.90
N LEU A 6 -9.29 -9.03 -8.25
CA LEU A 6 -8.90 -8.04 -7.26
C LEU A 6 -10.15 -7.55 -6.51
N ASN A 7 -10.08 -7.53 -5.18
CA ASN A 7 -11.14 -6.97 -4.35
C ASN A 7 -11.33 -5.48 -4.68
N ARG A 8 -12.52 -5.14 -5.20
CA ARG A 8 -12.86 -3.78 -5.61
C ARG A 8 -12.80 -2.80 -4.44
N GLU A 9 -13.25 -3.21 -3.25
CA GLU A 9 -13.23 -2.37 -2.05
C GLU A 9 -11.80 -2.07 -1.63
N PHE A 10 -10.93 -3.09 -1.60
CA PHE A 10 -9.50 -2.92 -1.36
C PHE A 10 -8.90 -1.91 -2.34
N PHE A 11 -9.15 -2.09 -3.64
CA PHE A 11 -8.61 -1.22 -4.68
C PHE A 11 -9.06 0.23 -4.51
N VAL A 12 -10.36 0.48 -4.34
CA VAL A 12 -10.92 1.84 -4.21
C VAL A 12 -10.39 2.55 -2.96
N ARG A 13 -10.32 1.85 -1.82
CA ARG A 13 -9.78 2.41 -0.58
C ARG A 13 -8.32 2.83 -0.72
N HIS A 14 -7.48 1.97 -1.25
CA HIS A 14 -6.05 2.26 -1.42
C HIS A 14 -5.79 3.32 -2.48
N LEU A 15 -6.56 3.34 -3.56
CA LEU A 15 -6.51 4.41 -4.56
C LEU A 15 -6.90 5.75 -3.93
N GLY A 16 -7.96 5.79 -3.12
CA GLY A 16 -8.40 6.99 -2.40
C GLY A 16 -7.32 7.53 -1.48
N VAL A 17 -6.67 6.66 -0.69
CA VAL A 17 -5.55 7.06 0.19
C VAL A 17 -4.36 7.57 -0.63
N THR A 18 -4.02 6.91 -1.74
CA THR A 18 -2.94 7.35 -2.63
C THR A 18 -3.18 8.76 -3.17
N LEU A 19 -4.40 9.02 -3.67
CA LEU A 19 -4.78 10.33 -4.20
C LEU A 19 -4.81 11.41 -3.10
N MET A 20 -5.29 11.06 -1.91
CA MET A 20 -5.29 11.96 -0.77
C MET A 20 -3.86 12.35 -0.37
N MET A 21 -2.94 11.39 -0.26
CA MET A 21 -1.55 11.67 0.08
C MET A 21 -0.85 12.50 -1.00
N ALA A 22 -1.11 12.22 -2.29
CA ALA A 22 -0.59 13.02 -3.39
C ALA A 22 -1.13 14.45 -3.34
N GLY A 23 -2.43 14.63 -3.06
CA GLY A 23 -3.07 15.94 -2.91
C GLY A 23 -2.47 16.75 -1.74
N LEU A 24 -2.24 16.12 -0.60
CA LEU A 24 -1.54 16.74 0.54
C LEU A 24 -0.11 17.15 0.17
N GLY A 25 0.62 16.30 -0.55
CA GLY A 25 1.95 16.65 -1.06
C GLY A 25 1.93 17.90 -1.94
N CYS A 26 0.99 17.98 -2.90
CA CYS A 26 0.79 19.16 -3.75
C CYS A 26 0.44 20.40 -2.92
N TRP A 27 -0.41 20.26 -1.91
CA TRP A 27 -0.78 21.37 -1.02
C TRP A 27 0.46 21.91 -0.28
N PHE A 28 1.27 21.04 0.32
CA PHE A 28 2.48 21.46 1.00
C PHE A 28 3.50 22.12 0.05
N VAL A 29 3.64 21.63 -1.17
CA VAL A 29 4.48 22.31 -2.19
C VAL A 29 3.91 23.69 -2.51
N PHE A 30 2.61 23.83 -2.68
CA PHE A 30 1.97 25.11 -2.97
C PHE A 30 2.19 26.11 -1.83
N ASP A 31 2.01 25.71 -0.58
CA ASP A 31 2.26 26.57 0.57
C ASP A 31 3.74 26.98 0.66
N GLY A 32 4.66 26.06 0.48
CA GLY A 32 6.09 26.33 0.51
C GLY A 32 6.60 27.18 -0.64
N ALA A 33 6.05 27.00 -1.85
CA ALA A 33 6.52 27.67 -3.07
C ALA A 33 5.77 28.97 -3.39
N VAL A 34 4.51 29.10 -2.97
CA VAL A 34 3.63 30.21 -3.39
C VAL A 34 3.09 30.99 -2.20
N THR A 35 2.47 30.32 -1.24
CA THR A 35 1.74 31.01 -0.16
C THR A 35 2.70 31.69 0.80
N TYR A 36 3.63 30.95 1.40
CA TYR A 36 4.54 31.48 2.42
C TYR A 36 5.55 32.50 1.84
N PRO A 37 6.18 32.30 0.68
CA PRO A 37 7.09 33.29 0.11
C PRO A 37 6.46 34.66 -0.14
N LYS A 38 5.15 34.72 -0.48
CA LYS A 38 4.44 35.98 -0.77
C LYS A 38 4.09 36.77 0.48
N MET A 39 4.04 36.16 1.65
CA MET A 39 3.76 36.86 2.92
C MET A 39 5.00 37.63 3.38
N ASP A 40 4.79 38.79 4.01
CA ASP A 40 5.86 39.41 4.80
C ASP A 40 6.23 38.53 6.00
N ALA A 41 7.47 38.58 6.45
CA ALA A 41 7.94 37.68 7.51
C ALA A 41 7.27 37.95 8.87
N VAL A 42 6.99 39.23 9.17
CA VAL A 42 6.29 39.60 10.40
C VAL A 42 4.85 39.16 10.33
N GLU A 43 4.15 39.46 9.22
CA GLU A 43 2.78 39.01 8.95
C GLU A 43 2.67 37.48 9.04
N PHE A 44 3.64 36.75 8.48
CA PHE A 44 3.70 35.30 8.57
C PHE A 44 3.76 34.83 10.03
N CYS A 45 4.66 35.42 10.85
CA CYS A 45 4.81 35.04 12.23
C CYS A 45 3.57 35.33 13.07
N GLU A 46 2.93 36.47 12.87
CA GLU A 46 1.67 36.83 13.55
C GLU A 46 0.56 35.84 13.20
N LYS A 47 0.36 35.57 11.91
CA LYS A 47 -0.69 34.66 11.43
C LYS A 47 -0.50 33.23 11.90
N HIS A 48 0.75 32.75 12.02
CA HIS A 48 1.06 31.38 12.40
C HIS A 48 1.51 31.24 13.86
N HIS A 49 1.32 32.27 14.68
CA HIS A 49 1.69 32.30 16.12
C HIS A 49 3.14 31.89 16.36
N LYS A 50 4.08 32.42 15.56
CA LYS A 50 5.51 32.19 15.65
C LYS A 50 6.22 33.31 16.42
N SER A 51 7.46 33.05 16.82
CA SER A 51 8.28 34.07 17.49
C SER A 51 8.60 35.24 16.55
N LEU A 52 8.50 36.46 17.09
CA LEU A 52 8.87 37.70 16.40
C LEU A 52 10.34 38.11 16.63
N GLU A 53 11.13 37.31 17.34
CA GLU A 53 12.56 37.59 17.56
C GLU A 53 13.38 37.53 16.27
N ASN A 54 13.03 36.57 15.38
CA ASN A 54 13.68 36.42 14.09
C ASN A 54 12.70 35.94 13.04
N PRO A 55 11.80 36.81 12.53
CA PRO A 55 10.71 36.44 11.63
C PRO A 55 11.18 35.76 10.33
N GLU A 56 12.29 36.23 9.74
CA GLU A 56 12.84 35.67 8.50
C GLU A 56 13.33 34.21 8.70
N ARG A 57 13.95 33.92 9.83
CA ARG A 57 14.35 32.56 10.16
C ARG A 57 13.13 31.65 10.34
N GLU A 58 12.16 32.09 11.12
CA GLU A 58 10.94 31.31 11.38
C GLU A 58 10.18 31.00 10.07
N LYS A 59 10.04 31.98 9.19
CA LYS A 59 9.42 31.82 7.87
C LYS A 59 10.23 30.81 7.01
N THR A 60 11.56 30.97 6.96
CA THR A 60 12.43 30.09 6.19
C THR A 60 12.35 28.62 6.67
N GLU A 61 12.35 28.43 8.00
CA GLU A 61 12.21 27.10 8.57
C GLU A 61 10.82 26.49 8.33
N ALA A 62 9.77 27.32 8.34
CA ALA A 62 8.43 26.87 8.00
C ALA A 62 8.36 26.39 6.52
N ILE A 63 8.93 27.14 5.58
CA ILE A 63 9.02 26.75 4.18
C ILE A 63 9.77 25.41 4.03
N LYS A 64 10.89 25.22 4.70
CA LYS A 64 11.63 23.95 4.69
C LYS A 64 10.77 22.80 5.19
N ARG A 65 10.00 23.00 6.27
CA ARG A 65 9.07 21.99 6.80
C ARG A 65 7.98 21.64 5.81
N GLN A 66 7.46 22.59 5.03
CA GLN A 66 6.47 22.29 3.98
C GLN A 66 7.05 21.30 2.95
N TYR A 67 8.29 21.52 2.48
CA TYR A 67 8.93 20.59 1.55
C TYR A 67 9.23 19.22 2.19
N GLN A 68 9.56 19.17 3.48
CA GLN A 68 9.73 17.89 4.18
C GLN A 68 8.42 17.12 4.26
N PHE A 69 7.30 17.78 4.62
CA PHE A 69 5.98 17.15 4.64
C PHE A 69 5.53 16.73 3.24
N ALA A 70 5.76 17.54 2.23
CA ALA A 70 5.50 17.18 0.83
C ALA A 70 6.27 15.90 0.44
N SER A 71 7.54 15.82 0.77
CA SER A 71 8.38 14.65 0.48
C SER A 71 7.83 13.38 1.14
N ILE A 72 7.47 13.47 2.43
CA ILE A 72 6.88 12.33 3.16
C ILE A 72 5.55 11.91 2.52
N ALA A 73 4.68 12.87 2.17
CA ALA A 73 3.40 12.59 1.54
C ALA A 73 3.55 11.92 0.18
N PHE A 74 4.48 12.39 -0.68
CA PHE A 74 4.74 11.77 -1.98
C PHE A 74 5.38 10.39 -1.87
N ILE A 75 6.32 10.18 -0.93
CA ILE A 75 6.90 8.86 -0.68
C ILE A 75 5.81 7.88 -0.24
N ALA A 76 4.91 8.29 0.66
CA ALA A 76 3.79 7.46 1.09
C ALA A 76 2.84 7.15 -0.07
N ALA A 77 2.47 8.16 -0.88
CA ALA A 77 1.64 7.96 -2.07
C ALA A 77 2.27 6.98 -3.06
N LEU A 78 3.58 7.13 -3.32
CA LEU A 78 4.33 6.25 -4.20
C LEU A 78 4.36 4.80 -3.67
N ALA A 79 4.65 4.62 -2.38
CA ALA A 79 4.70 3.29 -1.77
C ALA A 79 3.36 2.57 -1.84
N ILE A 80 2.26 3.27 -1.49
CA ILE A 80 0.90 2.71 -1.56
C ILE A 80 0.51 2.44 -3.02
N GLY A 81 0.81 3.36 -3.94
CA GLY A 81 0.53 3.21 -5.37
C GLY A 81 1.28 2.02 -5.98
N CYS A 82 2.57 1.86 -5.68
CA CYS A 82 3.35 0.69 -6.11
C CYS A 82 2.80 -0.62 -5.55
N HIS A 83 2.40 -0.64 -4.27
CA HIS A 83 1.74 -1.80 -3.68
C HIS A 83 0.44 -2.14 -4.41
N LEU A 84 -0.39 -1.13 -4.68
CA LEU A 84 -1.66 -1.30 -5.41
C LEU A 84 -1.44 -1.85 -6.82
N LEU A 85 -0.44 -1.34 -7.56
CA LEU A 85 -0.08 -1.84 -8.88
C LEU A 85 0.42 -3.29 -8.83
N LYS A 86 1.22 -3.63 -7.82
CA LYS A 86 1.67 -5.00 -7.59
C LYS A 86 0.50 -5.95 -7.39
N VAL A 87 -0.40 -5.64 -6.46
CA VAL A 87 -1.58 -6.48 -6.16
C VAL A 87 -2.50 -6.58 -7.37
N ARG A 88 -2.69 -5.49 -8.12
CA ARG A 88 -3.47 -5.52 -9.38
C ARG A 88 -2.85 -6.43 -10.43
N GLY A 89 -1.53 -6.53 -10.48
CA GLY A 89 -0.81 -7.43 -11.39
C GLY A 89 -0.82 -8.89 -10.95
N GLU A 90 -1.21 -9.19 -9.71
CA GLU A 90 -1.31 -10.56 -9.23
C GLU A 90 -2.47 -11.29 -9.90
N SER A 91 -2.19 -12.49 -10.37
CA SER A 91 -3.20 -13.38 -10.93
C SER A 91 -2.92 -14.80 -10.47
N LEU A 92 -3.97 -15.50 -10.11
CA LEU A 92 -3.91 -16.92 -9.79
C LEU A 92 -5.06 -17.64 -10.50
N VAL A 93 -4.72 -18.67 -11.23
CA VAL A 93 -5.68 -19.59 -11.83
C VAL A 93 -5.51 -20.94 -11.17
N TRP A 94 -6.58 -21.56 -10.73
CA TRP A 94 -6.56 -22.86 -10.07
C TRP A 94 -7.70 -23.77 -10.50
N ASP A 95 -7.49 -25.05 -10.35
CA ASP A 95 -8.47 -26.11 -10.62
C ASP A 95 -8.46 -27.15 -9.48
N ASP A 96 -8.83 -28.39 -9.78
CA ASP A 96 -8.90 -29.43 -8.76
C ASP A 96 -7.56 -30.01 -8.36
N GLU A 97 -6.52 -29.86 -9.16
CA GLU A 97 -5.20 -30.49 -8.93
C GLU A 97 -4.10 -29.49 -8.63
N LYS A 98 -4.19 -28.27 -9.21
CA LYS A 98 -3.08 -27.32 -9.23
C LYS A 98 -3.49 -25.87 -9.24
N MET A 99 -2.53 -25.02 -8.94
CA MET A 99 -2.61 -23.56 -9.08
C MET A 99 -1.40 -23.01 -9.84
N ILE A 100 -1.61 -21.99 -10.67
CA ILE A 100 -0.61 -21.32 -11.50
C ILE A 100 -0.82 -19.81 -11.43
N GLY A 101 0.22 -19.03 -11.27
CA GLY A 101 0.13 -17.57 -11.32
C GLY A 101 1.24 -16.86 -10.58
N SER A 102 1.08 -15.55 -10.39
CA SER A 102 2.08 -14.73 -9.67
C SER A 102 2.29 -15.20 -8.23
N LEU A 103 1.25 -15.68 -7.55
CA LEU A 103 1.35 -16.25 -6.20
C LEU A 103 2.21 -17.52 -6.15
N THR A 104 2.34 -18.21 -7.27
CA THR A 104 3.20 -19.39 -7.43
C THR A 104 4.51 -19.08 -8.17
N PHE A 105 4.85 -17.79 -8.32
CA PHE A 105 5.99 -17.32 -9.10
C PHE A 105 5.95 -17.79 -10.57
N GLY A 106 4.74 -17.87 -11.16
CA GLY A 106 4.52 -18.34 -12.53
C GLY A 106 4.72 -19.84 -12.75
N LYS A 107 5.07 -20.59 -11.71
CA LYS A 107 5.24 -22.05 -11.77
C LYS A 107 3.94 -22.75 -11.36
N GLU A 108 3.75 -23.94 -11.89
CA GLU A 108 2.70 -24.83 -11.43
C GLU A 108 2.98 -25.26 -9.98
N ALA A 109 1.96 -25.22 -9.13
CA ALA A 109 2.01 -25.74 -7.77
C ALA A 109 0.85 -26.73 -7.61
N ARG A 110 1.16 -28.02 -7.45
CA ARG A 110 0.15 -29.06 -7.25
C ARG A 110 -0.25 -29.13 -5.79
N PHE A 111 -1.53 -29.37 -5.52
CA PHE A 111 -1.98 -29.53 -4.13
C PHE A 111 -1.35 -30.73 -3.44
N ALA A 112 -1.04 -31.80 -4.20
CA ALA A 112 -0.29 -32.96 -3.70
C ALA A 112 1.14 -32.65 -3.21
N ASP A 113 1.73 -31.54 -3.67
CA ASP A 113 3.08 -31.12 -3.30
C ASP A 113 3.07 -30.13 -2.10
N VAL A 114 1.93 -29.91 -1.46
CA VAL A 114 1.85 -29.08 -0.26
C VAL A 114 2.45 -29.84 0.92
N LYS A 115 3.48 -29.26 1.53
CA LYS A 115 4.17 -29.78 2.70
C LYS A 115 3.51 -29.35 4.00
N ASP A 116 3.14 -28.06 4.09
CA ASP A 116 2.61 -27.46 5.32
C ASP A 116 1.74 -26.26 4.99
N VAL A 117 0.72 -26.02 5.85
CA VAL A 117 -0.22 -24.91 5.72
C VAL A 117 -0.30 -24.15 7.04
N ASP A 118 0.37 -23.00 7.12
CA ASP A 118 0.38 -22.16 8.30
C ASP A 118 -0.83 -21.22 8.31
N ARG A 119 -1.75 -21.44 9.25
CA ARG A 119 -3.04 -20.74 9.41
C ARG A 119 -3.06 -19.72 10.54
N ARG A 120 -1.96 -19.46 11.23
CA ARG A 120 -1.92 -18.61 12.43
C ARG A 120 -2.43 -17.19 12.20
N LEU A 121 -2.37 -16.69 10.96
CA LEU A 121 -2.88 -15.37 10.57
C LEU A 121 -4.24 -15.42 9.87
N TRP A 122 -4.79 -16.61 9.60
CA TRP A 122 -6.04 -16.73 8.85
C TRP A 122 -7.21 -16.05 9.56
N ASP A 123 -7.47 -16.41 10.81
CA ASP A 123 -8.62 -15.88 11.56
C ASP A 123 -8.53 -14.39 11.88
N LYS A 124 -7.31 -13.83 11.88
CA LYS A 124 -7.07 -12.42 12.23
C LYS A 124 -6.89 -11.50 11.05
N LYS A 125 -6.37 -12.01 9.95
CA LYS A 125 -5.92 -11.20 8.81
C LYS A 125 -6.31 -11.76 7.44
N ASP A 126 -7.03 -12.89 7.39
CA ASP A 126 -7.34 -13.62 6.15
C ASP A 126 -6.07 -13.98 5.34
N ILE A 127 -4.93 -14.21 6.01
CA ILE A 127 -3.65 -14.55 5.38
C ILE A 127 -3.29 -16.00 5.72
N LEU A 128 -2.94 -16.78 4.69
CA LEU A 128 -2.47 -18.15 4.77
C LEU A 128 -1.08 -18.27 4.13
N TYR A 129 -0.22 -19.06 4.73
CA TYR A 129 1.06 -19.42 4.12
C TYR A 129 1.07 -20.90 3.78
N VAL A 130 1.36 -21.21 2.52
CA VAL A 130 1.49 -22.58 2.02
C VAL A 130 2.96 -22.84 1.72
N THR A 131 3.54 -23.84 2.35
CA THR A 131 4.90 -24.30 2.07
C THR A 131 4.82 -25.53 1.18
N MET A 132 5.53 -25.49 0.05
CA MET A 132 5.62 -26.59 -0.90
C MET A 132 6.77 -27.53 -0.57
N ASN A 133 6.74 -28.76 -1.09
CA ASN A 133 7.82 -29.75 -0.90
C ASN A 133 9.17 -29.28 -1.48
N ASP A 134 9.15 -28.40 -2.50
CA ASP A 134 10.35 -27.80 -3.10
C ASP A 134 10.89 -26.59 -2.30
N GLY A 135 10.32 -26.30 -1.13
CA GLY A 135 10.73 -25.19 -0.25
C GLY A 135 10.12 -23.83 -0.61
N ARG A 136 9.36 -23.69 -1.69
CA ARG A 136 8.66 -22.46 -2.01
C ARG A 136 7.62 -22.18 -0.95
N ARG A 137 7.49 -20.88 -0.58
CA ARG A 137 6.42 -20.39 0.28
C ARG A 137 5.50 -19.50 -0.53
N ILE A 138 4.21 -19.83 -0.53
CA ILE A 138 3.16 -19.10 -1.22
C ILE A 138 2.32 -18.39 -0.16
N THR A 139 2.09 -17.08 -0.33
CA THR A 139 1.20 -16.31 0.53
C THR A 139 -0.14 -16.15 -0.17
N ILE A 140 -1.21 -16.56 0.50
CA ILE A 140 -2.59 -16.39 0.03
C ILE A 140 -3.24 -15.35 0.93
N ASP A 141 -3.68 -14.24 0.34
CA ASP A 141 -4.32 -13.12 1.02
C ASP A 141 -5.74 -12.97 0.47
N ALA A 142 -6.73 -13.35 1.28
CA ALA A 142 -8.12 -13.32 0.88
C ALA A 142 -8.74 -11.91 0.96
N TRP A 143 -8.05 -10.95 1.56
CA TRP A 143 -8.51 -9.57 1.50
C TRP A 143 -8.21 -8.93 0.15
N HIS A 144 -7.09 -9.28 -0.45
CA HIS A 144 -6.77 -8.87 -1.83
C HIS A 144 -7.65 -9.61 -2.85
N HIS A 145 -7.90 -10.90 -2.61
CA HIS A 145 -8.58 -11.81 -3.53
C HIS A 145 -9.62 -12.63 -2.76
N PRO A 146 -10.89 -12.20 -2.74
CA PRO A 146 -11.94 -12.88 -1.94
C PRO A 146 -12.13 -14.36 -2.30
N GLU A 147 -11.91 -14.73 -3.56
CA GLU A 147 -12.00 -16.12 -4.03
C GLU A 147 -10.93 -17.04 -3.39
N ALA A 148 -9.90 -16.45 -2.76
CA ALA A 148 -8.91 -17.22 -2.02
C ALA A 148 -9.51 -18.03 -0.87
N LYS A 149 -10.67 -17.62 -0.33
CA LYS A 149 -11.37 -18.37 0.72
C LYS A 149 -11.78 -19.77 0.25
N GLU A 150 -12.22 -19.91 -1.00
CA GLU A 150 -12.54 -21.21 -1.57
C GLU A 150 -11.29 -22.10 -1.74
N LEU A 151 -10.18 -21.51 -2.15
CA LEU A 151 -8.90 -22.21 -2.26
C LEU A 151 -8.42 -22.73 -0.90
N VAL A 152 -8.59 -21.93 0.15
CA VAL A 152 -8.22 -22.30 1.52
C VAL A 152 -9.05 -23.47 2.04
N GLU A 153 -10.36 -23.51 1.73
CA GLU A 153 -11.21 -24.66 2.09
C GLU A 153 -10.70 -25.96 1.43
N LYS A 154 -10.23 -25.89 0.20
CA LYS A 154 -9.63 -27.03 -0.50
C LYS A 154 -8.29 -27.48 0.10
N LEU A 155 -7.51 -26.56 0.67
CA LEU A 155 -6.26 -26.86 1.37
C LEU A 155 -6.46 -27.40 2.80
N LYS A 156 -7.71 -27.46 3.27
CA LYS A 156 -8.06 -28.04 4.59
C LYS A 156 -8.28 -29.55 4.55
N GLY A 157 -8.59 -30.11 3.38
CA GLY A 157 -8.81 -31.55 3.19
C GLY A 157 -7.52 -32.29 2.95
#